data_f0697a7cd18f059938a0d47dbd8523bc
#
_entry.id   f0697a7cd18f059938a0d47dbd8523bc
#
_cell.length_a   1.000
_cell.length_b   1.000
_cell.length_c   1.000
_cell.angle_alpha   90.00
_cell.angle_beta   90.00
_cell.angle_gamma   90.00
#
_symmetry.space_group_name_H-M   'P 1'
#
loop_
_entity.id
_entity.type
_entity.pdbx_description
1 polymer ?
#
loop_
_entity_poly.entity_id
_entity_poly.type
_entity_poly.pdbx_seq_one_letter_code
_entity_poly.pdbx_strand_id
1 'polypeptide(L)'
;VTIASPNHWHALQAIWACQAGKDVYVEKPATHNLFEGRKMIEAAYKYNRIVQHGVQLRSSIAIREAVKHLQDGLIGNVYMARGLVFRQRADIGNKGISQTPSTLNYDLWCGPAPMRPFSKNYVHYNWHWHWDYGNGDVGNQGVHETDLCMWGLGVDKLPERITSMGGKFLWDDCK
;
A
#
# COMPACT_ATOMS: atom_id res chain seq x y z
N VAL A 1 -8.76 16.30 -1.66
CA VAL A 1 -9.48 15.04 -1.88
C VAL A 1 -8.85 13.96 -1.01
N THR A 2 -9.68 13.12 -0.35
CA THR A 2 -9.20 11.92 0.37
C THR A 2 -9.54 10.67 -0.45
N ILE A 3 -8.55 9.79 -0.63
CA ILE A 3 -8.66 8.56 -1.42
C ILE A 3 -8.39 7.38 -0.48
N ALA A 4 -9.40 6.50 -0.33
CA ALA A 4 -9.35 5.30 0.51
C ALA A 4 -10.03 4.10 -0.21
N SER A 5 -9.94 4.08 -1.53
CA SER A 5 -10.41 2.99 -2.39
C SER A 5 -9.47 1.77 -2.31
N PRO A 6 -9.74 0.65 -3.01
CA PRO A 6 -8.75 -0.41 -3.17
C PRO A 6 -7.47 0.06 -3.88
N ASN A 7 -6.35 -0.59 -3.58
CA ASN A 7 -5.00 -0.15 -3.98
C ASN A 7 -4.84 0.16 -5.47
N HIS A 8 -5.45 -0.65 -6.33
CA HIS A 8 -5.37 -0.49 -7.79
C HIS A 8 -6.02 0.80 -8.32
N TRP A 9 -6.83 1.47 -7.51
CA TRP A 9 -7.43 2.76 -7.84
C TRP A 9 -6.63 3.98 -7.38
N HIS A 10 -5.77 3.83 -6.37
CA HIS A 10 -5.14 4.96 -5.67
C HIS A 10 -4.43 5.93 -6.61
N ALA A 11 -3.52 5.41 -7.43
CA ALA A 11 -2.71 6.25 -8.31
C ALA A 11 -3.54 7.01 -9.34
N LEU A 12 -4.47 6.32 -10.01
CA LEU A 12 -5.30 6.93 -11.06
C LEU A 12 -6.18 8.04 -10.50
N GLN A 13 -6.82 7.79 -9.35
CA GLN A 13 -7.64 8.78 -8.67
C GLN A 13 -6.82 9.99 -8.20
N ALA A 14 -5.61 9.75 -7.68
CA ALA A 14 -4.71 10.83 -7.28
C ALA A 14 -4.27 11.69 -8.48
N ILE A 15 -3.93 11.07 -9.60
CA ILE A 15 -3.58 11.76 -10.84
C ILE A 15 -4.75 12.59 -11.35
N TRP A 16 -5.95 12.04 -11.41
CA TRP A 16 -7.15 12.79 -11.81
C TRP A 16 -7.47 13.95 -10.88
N ALA A 17 -7.29 13.77 -9.57
CA ALA A 17 -7.46 14.86 -8.62
C ALA A 17 -6.45 15.99 -8.86
N CYS A 18 -5.16 15.67 -9.10
CA CYS A 18 -4.14 16.65 -9.47
C CYS A 18 -4.51 17.39 -10.76
N GLN A 19 -4.98 16.67 -11.80
CA GLN A 19 -5.46 17.26 -13.06
C GLN A 19 -6.63 18.21 -12.84
N ALA A 20 -7.49 17.88 -11.89
CA ALA A 20 -8.64 18.73 -11.50
C ALA A 20 -8.24 19.87 -10.52
N GLY A 21 -6.94 20.12 -10.31
CA GLY A 21 -6.44 21.19 -9.46
C GLY A 21 -6.64 20.95 -7.96
N LYS A 22 -6.76 19.70 -7.51
CA LYS A 22 -7.00 19.34 -6.11
C LYS A 22 -5.75 18.79 -5.45
N ASP A 23 -5.53 19.15 -4.19
CA ASP A 23 -4.58 18.46 -3.33
C ASP A 23 -5.18 17.14 -2.83
N VAL A 24 -4.33 16.17 -2.55
CA VAL A 24 -4.72 14.78 -2.31
C VAL A 24 -4.13 14.25 -1.01
N TYR A 25 -4.95 13.56 -0.25
CA TYR A 25 -4.53 12.60 0.75
C TYR A 25 -4.89 11.21 0.25
N VAL A 26 -3.90 10.35 0.03
CA VAL A 26 -4.10 8.98 -0.45
C VAL A 26 -3.70 7.97 0.61
N GLU A 27 -4.57 7.00 0.89
CA GLU A 27 -4.29 5.93 1.83
C GLU A 27 -3.15 5.01 1.35
N LYS A 28 -2.58 4.30 2.30
CA LYS A 28 -1.51 3.32 2.07
C LYS A 28 -2.04 2.01 1.45
N PRO A 29 -1.26 1.36 0.61
CA PRO A 29 -0.08 1.87 -0.08
C PRO A 29 -0.48 2.94 -1.10
N ALA A 30 0.36 3.93 -1.31
CA ALA A 30 0.02 5.07 -2.18
C ALA A 30 -0.30 4.65 -3.61
N THR A 31 0.30 3.56 -4.08
CA THR A 31 0.15 3.03 -5.43
C THR A 31 0.21 1.50 -5.43
N HIS A 32 -0.30 0.88 -6.50
CA HIS A 32 -0.26 -0.56 -6.66
C HIS A 32 1.10 -1.06 -7.17
N ASN A 33 1.84 -0.22 -7.91
CA ASN A 33 3.16 -0.55 -8.44
C ASN A 33 4.05 0.70 -8.57
N LEU A 34 5.35 0.48 -8.86
CA LEU A 34 6.34 1.56 -8.95
C LEU A 34 6.11 2.51 -10.12
N PHE A 35 5.62 2.02 -11.25
CA PHE A 35 5.30 2.85 -12.41
C PHE A 35 4.21 3.87 -12.07
N GLU A 36 3.15 3.42 -11.43
CA GLU A 36 2.07 4.30 -10.96
C GLU A 36 2.58 5.36 -9.99
N GLY A 37 3.48 4.97 -9.06
CA GLY A 37 4.08 5.90 -8.12
C GLY A 37 4.84 7.03 -8.81
N ARG A 38 5.62 6.70 -9.84
CA ARG A 38 6.32 7.71 -10.65
C ARG A 38 5.34 8.63 -11.37
N LYS A 39 4.27 8.08 -11.96
CA LYS A 39 3.25 8.87 -12.67
C LYS A 39 2.46 9.79 -11.72
N MET A 40 2.21 9.34 -10.51
CA MET A 40 1.57 10.19 -9.49
C MET A 40 2.48 11.37 -9.09
N ILE A 41 3.78 11.13 -8.90
CA ILE A 41 4.77 12.18 -8.61
C ILE A 41 4.84 13.17 -9.78
N GLU A 42 4.96 12.68 -11.02
CA GLU A 42 4.96 13.51 -12.23
C GLU A 42 3.70 14.40 -12.30
N ALA A 43 2.53 13.85 -11.99
CA ALA A 43 1.28 14.61 -11.97
C ALA A 43 1.28 15.68 -10.87
N ALA A 44 1.72 15.35 -9.66
CA ALA A 44 1.81 16.29 -8.56
C ALA A 44 2.65 17.53 -8.93
N TYR A 45 3.84 17.30 -9.50
CA TYR A 45 4.70 18.38 -9.97
C TYR A 45 4.08 19.16 -11.15
N LYS A 46 3.60 18.44 -12.18
CA LYS A 46 3.05 19.07 -13.39
C LYS A 46 1.88 20.01 -13.09
N TYR A 47 1.01 19.62 -12.16
CA TYR A 47 -0.17 20.39 -11.81
C TYR A 47 0.00 21.24 -10.55
N ASN A 48 1.23 21.28 -9.98
CA ASN A 48 1.56 22.00 -8.75
C ASN A 48 0.57 21.67 -7.63
N ARG A 49 0.41 20.38 -7.33
CA ARG A 49 -0.48 19.88 -6.27
C ARG A 49 0.28 19.14 -5.20
N ILE A 50 -0.26 19.19 -3.98
CA ILE A 50 0.29 18.43 -2.84
C ILE A 50 -0.39 17.05 -2.81
N VAL A 51 0.43 16.00 -2.77
CA VAL A 51 -0.05 14.63 -2.56
C VAL A 51 0.57 14.08 -1.29
N GLN A 52 -0.27 13.88 -0.27
CA GLN A 52 0.12 13.31 1.02
C GLN A 52 -0.19 11.81 1.06
N HIS A 53 0.83 11.00 1.32
CA HIS A 53 0.67 9.56 1.58
C HIS A 53 0.25 9.30 3.02
N GLY A 54 -0.72 8.42 3.23
CA GLY A 54 -1.32 8.07 4.52
C GLY A 54 -0.44 7.14 5.38
N VAL A 55 0.73 7.60 5.79
CA VAL A 55 1.62 6.90 6.73
C VAL A 55 1.53 7.54 8.13
N GLN A 56 0.41 7.35 8.77
CA GLN A 56 0.01 8.05 10.00
C GLN A 56 0.95 7.86 11.19
N LEU A 57 1.76 6.80 11.23
CA LEU A 57 2.74 6.56 12.29
C LEU A 57 3.79 7.69 12.37
N ARG A 58 4.07 8.36 11.26
CA ARG A 58 4.93 9.56 11.24
C ARG A 58 4.35 10.76 11.98
N SER A 59 3.05 10.75 12.26
CA SER A 59 2.37 11.79 13.06
C SER A 59 2.39 11.51 14.56
N SER A 60 2.81 10.32 14.99
CA SER A 60 2.92 9.97 16.42
C SER A 60 4.07 10.74 17.07
N ILE A 61 3.76 11.46 18.17
CA ILE A 61 4.76 12.20 18.95
C ILE A 61 5.82 11.23 19.48
N ALA A 62 5.40 10.13 20.10
CA ALA A 62 6.31 9.14 20.69
C ALA A 62 7.26 8.50 19.63
N ILE A 63 6.75 8.20 18.43
CA ILE A 63 7.59 7.65 17.37
C ILE A 63 8.58 8.70 16.87
N ARG A 64 8.16 9.96 16.70
CA ARG A 64 9.07 11.05 16.31
C ARG A 64 10.19 11.25 17.32
N GLU A 65 9.86 11.23 18.61
CA GLU A 65 10.87 11.34 19.69
C GLU A 65 11.81 10.12 19.67
N ALA A 66 11.28 8.91 19.53
CA ALA A 66 12.10 7.71 19.44
C ALA A 66 13.07 7.77 18.25
N VAL A 67 12.59 8.12 17.07
CA VAL A 67 13.44 8.26 15.87
C VAL A 67 14.49 9.35 16.07
N LYS A 68 14.11 10.49 16.68
CA LYS A 68 15.07 11.55 17.00
C LYS A 68 16.18 11.02 17.92
N HIS A 69 15.87 10.28 18.98
CA HIS A 69 16.87 9.69 19.87
C HIS A 69 17.78 8.70 19.16
N LEU A 70 17.27 7.90 18.21
CA LEU A 70 18.09 7.03 17.38
C LEU A 70 19.08 7.84 16.53
N GLN A 71 18.61 8.90 15.89
CA GLN A 71 19.43 9.77 15.03
C GLN A 71 20.44 10.60 15.84
N ASP A 72 20.11 10.97 17.07
CA ASP A 72 21.01 11.63 18.02
C ASP A 72 22.07 10.66 18.62
N GLY A 73 22.02 9.37 18.27
CA GLY A 73 23.02 8.39 18.65
C GLY A 73 22.81 7.74 20.01
N LEU A 74 21.60 7.75 20.59
CA LEU A 74 21.29 7.16 21.91
C LEU A 74 21.75 5.71 22.04
N ILE A 75 21.68 4.91 20.96
CA ILE A 75 22.13 3.51 20.91
C ILE A 75 23.38 3.34 20.03
N GLY A 76 24.09 4.42 19.74
CA GLY A 76 25.21 4.43 18.82
C GLY A 76 24.78 4.45 17.35
N ASN A 77 25.64 3.95 16.46
CA ASN A 77 25.36 3.93 15.03
C ASN A 77 24.32 2.86 14.67
N VAL A 78 23.18 3.27 14.16
CA VAL A 78 22.11 2.36 13.71
C VAL A 78 22.46 1.86 12.31
N TYR A 79 22.82 0.59 12.20
CA TYR A 79 23.24 -0.06 10.95
C TYR A 79 22.23 -1.07 10.40
N MET A 80 21.23 -1.44 11.18
CA MET A 80 20.20 -2.39 10.79
C MET A 80 18.87 -2.06 11.46
N ALA A 81 17.78 -2.19 10.72
CA ALA A 81 16.43 -2.16 11.25
C ALA A 81 15.64 -3.38 10.77
N ARG A 82 14.71 -3.87 11.56
CA ARG A 82 13.89 -5.02 11.26
C ARG A 82 12.41 -4.69 11.46
N GLY A 83 11.65 -4.71 10.39
CA GLY A 83 10.18 -4.66 10.43
C GLY A 83 9.60 -6.07 10.53
N LEU A 84 8.62 -6.29 11.40
CA LEU A 84 8.02 -7.60 11.63
C LEU A 84 6.50 -7.52 11.44
N VAL A 85 5.98 -8.29 10.50
CA VAL A 85 4.55 -8.52 10.32
C VAL A 85 4.27 -9.98 10.66
N PHE A 86 3.68 -10.24 11.83
CA PHE A 86 3.44 -11.59 12.33
C PHE A 86 1.96 -11.86 12.65
N ARG A 87 1.05 -11.21 11.90
CA ARG A 87 -0.38 -11.49 12.02
C ARG A 87 -0.72 -12.79 11.32
N GLN A 88 -1.28 -13.72 12.07
CA GLN A 88 -1.94 -14.88 11.45
C GLN A 88 -3.19 -14.40 10.73
N ARG A 89 -3.23 -14.58 9.41
CA ARG A 89 -4.43 -14.33 8.60
C ARG A 89 -5.24 -15.61 8.51
N ALA A 90 -6.56 -15.48 8.60
CA ALA A 90 -7.44 -16.60 8.34
C ALA A 90 -7.39 -17.01 6.86
N ASP A 91 -7.71 -18.28 6.62
CA ASP A 91 -7.99 -18.78 5.28
C ASP A 91 -9.10 -17.96 4.63
N ILE A 92 -8.89 -17.50 3.41
CA ILE A 92 -9.92 -16.82 2.61
C ILE A 92 -10.75 -17.78 1.77
N GLY A 93 -10.36 -19.05 1.74
CA GLY A 93 -10.98 -20.11 0.96
C GLY A 93 -10.92 -19.88 -0.55
N ASN A 94 -11.60 -20.75 -1.28
CA ASN A 94 -11.83 -20.62 -2.71
C ASN A 94 -13.35 -20.64 -2.98
N LYS A 95 -13.94 -19.45 -3.16
CA LYS A 95 -15.39 -19.30 -3.38
C LYS A 95 -15.80 -19.47 -4.84
N GLY A 96 -14.82 -19.70 -5.73
CA GLY A 96 -15.07 -19.87 -7.16
C GLY A 96 -15.67 -18.63 -7.84
N ILE A 97 -16.05 -18.81 -9.10
CA ILE A 97 -16.74 -17.79 -9.90
C ILE A 97 -18.21 -17.75 -9.52
N SER A 98 -18.79 -16.57 -9.44
CA SER A 98 -20.22 -16.39 -9.14
C SER A 98 -20.80 -15.20 -9.89
N GLN A 99 -22.13 -15.10 -9.88
CA GLN A 99 -22.79 -13.94 -10.46
C GLN A 99 -22.49 -12.67 -9.66
N THR A 100 -22.21 -11.59 -10.35
CA THR A 100 -22.05 -10.27 -9.73
C THR A 100 -23.37 -9.81 -9.08
N PRO A 101 -23.34 -9.39 -7.80
CA PRO A 101 -24.53 -8.83 -7.17
C PRO A 101 -25.03 -7.59 -7.91
N SER A 102 -26.34 -7.45 -8.04
CA SER A 102 -26.97 -6.27 -8.71
C SER A 102 -26.66 -4.94 -8.01
N THR A 103 -26.25 -4.98 -6.76
CA THR A 103 -25.87 -3.80 -5.96
C THR A 103 -24.42 -3.36 -6.18
N LEU A 104 -23.63 -4.13 -6.96
CA LEU A 104 -22.22 -3.85 -7.22
C LEU A 104 -22.01 -3.51 -8.69
N ASN A 105 -21.54 -2.31 -8.98
CA ASN A 105 -20.98 -1.99 -10.29
C ASN A 105 -19.55 -2.56 -10.35
N TYR A 106 -19.43 -3.82 -10.81
CA TYR A 106 -18.18 -4.54 -10.82
C TYR A 106 -17.18 -4.00 -11.84
N ASP A 107 -17.65 -3.45 -12.96
CA ASP A 107 -16.80 -2.78 -13.94
C ASP A 107 -16.09 -1.58 -13.32
N LEU A 108 -16.85 -0.72 -12.64
CA LEU A 108 -16.28 0.41 -11.90
C LEU A 108 -15.38 -0.04 -10.75
N TRP A 109 -15.72 -1.15 -10.08
CA TRP A 109 -14.89 -1.68 -9.01
C TRP A 109 -13.54 -2.17 -9.53
N CYS A 110 -13.50 -2.90 -10.64
CA CYS A 110 -12.26 -3.32 -11.30
C CYS A 110 -11.43 -2.13 -11.81
N GLY A 111 -12.09 -1.16 -12.44
CA GLY A 111 -11.45 0.06 -12.91
C GLY A 111 -10.19 -0.20 -13.75
N PRO A 112 -9.00 0.28 -13.34
CA PRO A 112 -7.76 0.10 -14.09
C PRO A 112 -7.18 -1.32 -14.00
N ALA A 113 -7.67 -2.16 -13.08
CA ALA A 113 -7.22 -3.54 -12.96
C ALA A 113 -7.83 -4.43 -14.05
N PRO A 114 -7.20 -5.60 -14.36
CA PRO A 114 -7.78 -6.55 -15.28
C PRO A 114 -9.17 -7.03 -14.86
N MET A 115 -10.10 -7.04 -15.81
CA MET A 115 -11.44 -7.58 -15.58
C MET A 115 -11.36 -9.10 -15.44
N ARG A 116 -11.55 -9.61 -14.23
CA ARG A 116 -11.66 -11.04 -13.93
C ARG A 116 -13.13 -11.42 -13.74
N PRO A 117 -13.50 -12.67 -14.00
CA PRO A 117 -14.82 -13.15 -13.59
C PRO A 117 -15.05 -12.91 -12.10
N PHE A 118 -16.24 -12.44 -11.72
CA PHE A 118 -16.50 -12.07 -10.33
C PHE A 118 -16.38 -13.28 -9.38
N SER A 119 -15.72 -13.05 -8.26
CA SER A 119 -15.66 -13.97 -7.14
C SER A 119 -15.88 -13.21 -5.82
N LYS A 120 -16.63 -13.83 -4.92
CA LYS A 120 -16.76 -13.33 -3.53
C LYS A 120 -15.45 -13.34 -2.74
N ASN A 121 -14.37 -13.93 -3.30
CA ASN A 121 -13.03 -13.79 -2.76
C ASN A 121 -12.43 -12.40 -2.97
N TYR A 122 -12.92 -11.59 -3.90
CA TYR A 122 -12.38 -10.24 -4.13
C TYR A 122 -13.06 -9.20 -3.26
N VAL A 123 -14.37 -9.13 -3.29
CA VAL A 123 -15.15 -8.05 -2.69
C VAL A 123 -15.78 -8.56 -1.38
N HIS A 124 -15.70 -7.80 -0.28
CA HIS A 124 -15.26 -6.40 -0.18
C HIS A 124 -13.84 -6.23 0.37
N TYR A 125 -13.21 -7.25 0.95
CA TYR A 125 -11.96 -7.10 1.71
C TYR A 125 -10.80 -7.90 1.14
N ASN A 126 -11.05 -9.14 0.67
CA ASN A 126 -9.97 -10.08 0.35
C ASN A 126 -9.21 -9.73 -0.95
N TRP A 127 -9.64 -8.71 -1.68
CA TRP A 127 -8.87 -8.16 -2.80
C TRP A 127 -7.42 -7.84 -2.42
N HIS A 128 -7.16 -7.55 -1.16
CA HIS A 128 -5.80 -7.29 -0.65
C HIS A 128 -4.79 -8.38 -1.01
N TRP A 129 -5.25 -9.63 -1.11
CA TRP A 129 -4.42 -10.82 -1.31
C TRP A 129 -4.31 -11.26 -2.76
N HIS A 130 -4.96 -10.58 -3.70
CA HIS A 130 -4.93 -10.89 -5.12
C HIS A 130 -4.07 -9.90 -5.87
N TRP A 131 -3.14 -10.40 -6.70
CA TRP A 131 -2.16 -9.60 -7.44
C TRP A 131 -2.75 -8.50 -8.31
N ASP A 132 -3.94 -8.74 -8.89
CA ASP A 132 -4.59 -7.75 -9.76
C ASP A 132 -5.11 -6.52 -8.99
N TYR A 133 -5.33 -6.63 -7.68
CA TYR A 133 -6.05 -5.62 -6.90
C TYR A 133 -5.30 -5.09 -5.69
N GLY A 134 -4.43 -5.91 -5.10
CA GLY A 134 -3.75 -5.61 -3.85
C GLY A 134 -2.28 -6.01 -3.83
N ASN A 135 -1.61 -5.71 -2.74
CA ASN A 135 -0.16 -5.90 -2.53
C ASN A 135 0.14 -6.86 -1.37
N GLY A 136 -0.84 -7.69 -0.97
CA GLY A 136 -0.70 -8.61 0.15
C GLY A 136 -0.41 -7.90 1.48
N ASP A 137 0.17 -8.64 2.43
CA ASP A 137 0.52 -8.05 3.72
C ASP A 137 1.70 -7.07 3.64
N VAL A 138 2.55 -7.16 2.64
CA VAL A 138 3.63 -6.18 2.43
C VAL A 138 3.06 -4.79 2.18
N GLY A 139 2.05 -4.67 1.30
CA GLY A 139 1.39 -3.38 1.05
C GLY A 139 0.36 -3.02 2.12
N ASN A 140 -0.27 -4.01 2.76
CA ASN A 140 -1.31 -3.72 3.75
C ASN A 140 -0.76 -3.32 5.12
N GLN A 141 0.21 -4.05 5.66
CA GLN A 141 0.83 -3.80 6.96
C GLN A 141 2.31 -3.46 6.84
N GLY A 142 3.06 -4.21 6.05
CA GLY A 142 4.51 -4.07 5.92
C GLY A 142 4.97 -2.69 5.43
N VAL A 143 4.11 -1.92 4.80
CA VAL A 143 4.39 -0.52 4.43
C VAL A 143 4.71 0.35 5.66
N HIS A 144 4.01 0.14 6.78
CA HIS A 144 4.25 0.88 8.01
C HIS A 144 5.59 0.50 8.66
N GLU A 145 5.89 -0.80 8.75
CA GLU A 145 7.13 -1.31 9.31
C GLU A 145 8.33 -0.89 8.46
N THR A 146 8.21 -0.98 7.14
CA THR A 146 9.29 -0.56 6.22
C THR A 146 9.54 0.94 6.32
N ASP A 147 8.48 1.76 6.38
CA ASP A 147 8.59 3.21 6.55
C ASP A 147 9.31 3.59 7.85
N LEU A 148 8.94 2.94 8.96
CA LEU A 148 9.61 3.15 10.24
C LEU A 148 11.06 2.69 10.24
N CYS A 149 11.37 1.55 9.61
CA CYS A 149 12.74 1.08 9.47
C CYS A 149 13.61 2.08 8.69
N MET A 150 13.11 2.56 7.56
CA MET A 150 13.83 3.55 6.75
C MET A 150 14.03 4.86 7.52
N TRP A 151 13.01 5.30 8.24
CA TRP A 151 13.07 6.52 9.04
C TRP A 151 14.06 6.39 10.20
N GLY A 152 14.04 5.27 10.93
CA GLY A 152 14.98 5.01 12.02
C GLY A 152 16.44 4.91 11.56
N LEU A 153 16.66 4.34 10.36
CA LEU A 153 17.99 4.29 9.73
C LEU A 153 18.46 5.64 9.15
N GLY A 154 17.56 6.64 9.03
CA GLY A 154 17.86 7.90 8.36
C GLY A 154 18.07 7.76 6.85
N VAL A 155 17.43 6.78 6.21
CA VAL A 155 17.58 6.48 4.78
C VAL A 155 16.42 7.09 3.99
N ASP A 156 16.75 7.88 2.98
CA ASP A 156 15.83 8.56 2.06
C ASP A 156 15.92 8.05 0.61
N LYS A 157 16.70 7.00 0.38
CA LYS A 157 16.97 6.45 -0.97
C LYS A 157 16.36 5.07 -1.13
N LEU A 158 16.12 4.70 -2.40
CA LEU A 158 15.78 3.33 -2.73
C LEU A 158 16.95 2.39 -2.42
N PRO A 159 16.66 1.13 -2.02
CA PRO A 159 17.71 0.15 -1.73
C PRO A 159 18.46 -0.22 -3.01
N GLU A 160 19.77 -0.44 -2.88
CA GLU A 160 20.62 -0.92 -3.99
C GLU A 160 20.35 -2.38 -4.34
N ARG A 161 19.90 -3.16 -3.35
CA ARG A 161 19.58 -4.59 -3.52
C ARG A 161 18.35 -4.98 -2.71
N ILE A 162 17.48 -5.74 -3.34
CA ILE A 162 16.31 -6.34 -2.70
C ILE A 162 16.37 -7.85 -2.93
N THR A 163 16.18 -8.62 -1.86
CA THR A 163 16.02 -10.07 -1.93
C THR A 163 14.72 -10.43 -1.23
N SER A 164 13.91 -11.28 -1.87
CA SER A 164 12.66 -11.78 -1.31
C SER A 164 12.68 -13.30 -1.31
N MET A 165 12.29 -13.87 -0.19
CA MET A 165 12.11 -15.32 -0.03
C MET A 165 10.82 -15.58 0.75
N GLY A 166 10.08 -16.60 0.35
CA GLY A 166 8.85 -16.95 1.04
C GLY A 166 7.98 -17.93 0.27
N GLY A 167 6.81 -18.23 0.81
CA GLY A 167 5.83 -19.13 0.20
C GLY A 167 4.56 -19.21 1.01
N LYS A 168 3.57 -19.93 0.47
CA LYS A 168 2.35 -20.32 1.18
C LYS A 168 2.61 -21.63 1.90
N PHE A 169 2.54 -21.62 3.23
CA PHE A 169 2.87 -22.79 4.05
C PHE A 169 1.71 -23.25 4.94
N LEU A 170 0.68 -22.43 5.07
CA LEU A 170 -0.40 -22.69 6.03
C LEU A 170 -1.74 -22.96 5.37
N TRP A 171 -2.09 -22.18 4.34
CA TRP A 171 -3.40 -22.26 3.68
C TRP A 171 -3.24 -22.57 2.19
N ASP A 172 -4.11 -23.43 1.68
CA ASP A 172 -4.27 -23.66 0.24
C ASP A 172 -5.52 -22.92 -0.28
N ASP A 173 -5.50 -21.61 -0.10
CA ASP A 173 -6.57 -20.71 -0.48
C ASP A 173 -6.32 -20.03 -1.84
N CYS A 174 -7.38 -19.41 -2.36
CA CYS A 174 -7.34 -18.69 -3.64
C CYS A 174 -6.64 -17.35 -3.47
N LYS A 175 -5.43 -17.26 -3.97
CA LYS A 175 -4.64 -16.01 -4.03
C LYS A 175 -4.01 -15.82 -5.39
#